data_6ef8afa4df77867b90c996fb7ff59b53
#
_entry.id   6ef8afa4df77867b90c996fb7ff59b53
#
_cell.length_a   1.000
_cell.length_b   1.000
_cell.length_c   1.000
_cell.angle_alpha   90.00
_cell.angle_beta   90.00
_cell.angle_gamma   90.00
#
_symmetry.space_group_name_H-M   'P 1'
#
loop_
_entity.id
_entity.type
_entity.pdbx_description
1 polymer ?
#
loop_
_entity_poly.entity_id
_entity_poly.type
_entity_poly.pdbx_seq_one_letter_code
_entity_poly.pdbx_strand_id
1 'polypeptide(L)'
;MTPANPNSPTLPHLLALAAALSLGAAVSLGITRFAYGLLLPIMRADLGWSYTLAGAMNTANALGYLLGALVTPWLLKRCTPVALLVHGSLLASVFMAGSGFFTDAPSLLVQRLLAGVASALVFIAGGLLAARLGARVPERMGLLLGVYYGGTGLGITLSAVLVPTVL
;
A
#
# COMPACT_ATOMS: atom_id res chain seq x y z
N MET A 1 39.63 -10.95 -12.38
CA MET A 1 39.00 -10.18 -11.29
C MET A 1 38.87 -8.76 -11.79
N THR A 2 37.66 -8.35 -12.16
CA THR A 2 37.34 -6.96 -12.53
C THR A 2 37.37 -6.13 -11.25
N PRO A 3 38.08 -4.99 -11.20
CA PRO A 3 38.05 -4.13 -10.01
C PRO A 3 36.66 -3.66 -9.72
N ALA A 4 36.25 -3.72 -8.46
CA ALA A 4 34.94 -3.24 -8.02
C ALA A 4 34.81 -1.75 -8.38
N ASN A 5 33.74 -1.39 -9.09
CA ASN A 5 33.44 0.00 -9.41
C ASN A 5 33.20 0.76 -8.08
N PRO A 6 34.02 1.78 -7.73
CA PRO A 6 33.89 2.52 -6.46
C PRO A 6 32.53 3.22 -6.29
N ASN A 7 31.75 3.35 -7.37
CA ASN A 7 30.39 3.94 -7.38
C ASN A 7 29.26 2.89 -7.31
N SER A 8 29.59 1.60 -7.09
CA SER A 8 28.53 0.61 -6.88
C SER A 8 27.85 0.86 -5.52
N PRO A 9 26.52 0.90 -5.45
CA PRO A 9 25.82 1.14 -4.20
C PRO A 9 26.12 0.00 -3.22
N THR A 10 26.51 0.37 -2.00
CA THR A 10 26.82 -0.58 -0.94
C THR A 10 25.55 -1.29 -0.46
N LEU A 11 25.69 -2.51 0.05
CA LEU A 11 24.54 -3.28 0.57
C LEU A 11 23.71 -2.51 1.63
N PRO A 12 24.30 -1.78 2.59
CA PRO A 12 23.53 -0.95 3.53
C PRO A 12 22.68 0.10 2.84
N HIS A 13 23.19 0.74 1.80
CA HIS A 13 22.43 1.73 1.02
C HIS A 13 21.24 1.08 0.27
N LEU A 14 21.44 -0.09 -0.32
CA LEU A 14 20.37 -0.84 -1.00
C LEU A 14 19.27 -1.29 -0.02
N LEU A 15 19.67 -1.75 1.17
CA LEU A 15 18.74 -2.11 2.24
C LEU A 15 17.93 -0.91 2.74
N ALA A 16 18.59 0.24 2.91
CA ALA A 16 17.90 1.48 3.29
C ALA A 16 16.86 1.91 2.24
N LEU A 17 17.19 1.78 0.94
CA LEU A 17 16.25 2.06 -0.14
C LEU A 17 15.08 1.04 -0.15
N ALA A 18 15.36 -0.24 0.02
CA ALA A 18 14.31 -1.27 0.10
C ALA A 18 13.41 -1.05 1.32
N ALA A 19 13.97 -0.66 2.48
CA ALA A 19 13.23 -0.30 3.68
C ALA A 19 12.37 0.97 3.46
N ALA A 20 12.88 1.98 2.78
CA ALA A 20 12.09 3.16 2.42
C ALA A 20 10.92 2.80 1.50
N LEU A 21 11.14 1.95 0.49
CA LEU A 21 10.07 1.44 -0.38
C LEU A 21 9.04 0.60 0.39
N SER A 22 9.48 -0.15 1.43
CA SER A 22 8.61 -0.98 2.26
C SER A 22 7.55 -0.17 3.03
N LEU A 23 7.81 1.10 3.32
CA LEU A 23 6.80 2.01 3.90
C LEU A 23 5.60 2.17 2.98
N GLY A 24 5.81 2.23 1.66
CA GLY A 24 4.71 2.23 0.69
C GLY A 24 3.88 0.95 0.76
N ALA A 25 4.52 -0.22 0.88
CA ALA A 25 3.83 -1.49 1.05
C ALA A 25 3.06 -1.56 2.39
N ALA A 26 3.65 -1.02 3.48
CA ALA A 26 3.02 -0.93 4.79
C ALA A 26 1.74 -0.09 4.74
N VAL A 27 1.78 1.07 4.10
CA VAL A 27 0.62 1.97 3.97
C VAL A 27 -0.43 1.35 3.05
N SER A 28 -0.04 0.89 1.85
CA SER A 28 -0.99 0.48 0.81
C SER A 28 -1.82 -0.74 1.16
N LEU A 29 -1.22 -1.78 1.69
CA LEU A 29 -1.92 -3.02 2.07
C LEU A 29 -2.06 -3.17 3.58
N GLY A 30 -1.03 -2.79 4.35
CA GLY A 30 -1.04 -2.91 5.79
C GLY A 30 -2.09 -2.00 6.43
N ILE A 31 -1.90 -0.69 6.35
CA ILE A 31 -2.75 0.28 7.06
C ILE A 31 -4.09 0.47 6.32
N THR A 32 -4.07 0.80 5.02
CA THR A 32 -5.28 1.17 4.27
C THR A 32 -6.35 0.08 4.25
N ARG A 33 -5.95 -1.17 4.29
CA ARG A 33 -6.86 -2.31 4.24
C ARG A 33 -7.15 -2.88 5.63
N PHE A 34 -6.11 -3.11 6.44
CA PHE A 34 -6.24 -3.81 7.72
C PHE A 34 -6.74 -2.91 8.84
N ALA A 35 -6.28 -1.66 8.96
CA ALA A 35 -6.81 -0.75 9.97
C ALA A 35 -8.33 -0.53 9.78
N TYR A 36 -8.77 -0.33 8.54
CA TYR A 36 -10.20 -0.19 8.25
C TYR A 36 -10.98 -1.48 8.60
N GLY A 37 -10.43 -2.65 8.29
CA GLY A 37 -11.04 -3.93 8.66
C GLY A 37 -11.26 -4.08 10.17
N LEU A 38 -10.32 -3.58 10.98
CA LEU A 38 -10.41 -3.60 12.45
C LEU A 38 -11.45 -2.59 12.97
N LEU A 39 -11.61 -1.44 12.31
CA LEU A 39 -12.62 -0.43 12.64
C LEU A 39 -14.03 -0.85 12.23
N LEU A 40 -14.16 -1.70 11.22
CA LEU A 40 -15.43 -2.02 10.57
C LEU A 40 -16.52 -2.57 11.52
N PRO A 41 -16.24 -3.46 12.50
CA PRO A 41 -17.26 -3.92 13.46
C PRO A 41 -17.87 -2.78 14.27
N ILE A 42 -17.06 -1.82 14.70
CA ILE A 42 -17.49 -0.66 15.47
C ILE A 42 -18.28 0.30 14.60
N MET A 43 -17.75 0.66 13.43
CA MET A 43 -18.45 1.48 12.44
C MET A 43 -19.81 0.87 12.08
N ARG A 44 -19.88 -0.45 11.93
CA ARG A 44 -21.14 -1.14 11.66
C ARG A 44 -22.16 -0.95 12.77
N ALA A 45 -21.72 -1.07 14.02
CA ALA A 45 -22.58 -0.90 15.21
C ALA A 45 -23.07 0.55 15.32
N ASP A 46 -22.17 1.52 15.23
CA ASP A 46 -22.45 2.95 15.41
C ASP A 46 -23.34 3.52 14.28
N LEU A 47 -23.10 3.07 13.03
CA LEU A 47 -23.83 3.54 11.86
C LEU A 47 -25.06 2.68 11.52
N GLY A 48 -25.34 1.65 12.31
CA GLY A 48 -26.50 0.76 12.11
C GLY A 48 -26.45 -0.05 10.81
N TRP A 49 -25.25 -0.39 10.32
CA TRP A 49 -25.08 -1.09 9.05
C TRP A 49 -25.40 -2.57 9.13
N SER A 50 -25.98 -3.10 8.05
CA SER A 50 -26.07 -4.54 7.85
C SER A 50 -24.69 -5.18 7.65
N TYR A 51 -24.56 -6.48 7.91
CA TYR A 51 -23.32 -7.23 7.59
C TYR A 51 -22.99 -7.19 6.10
N THR A 52 -24.02 -7.18 5.24
CA THR A 52 -23.86 -7.08 3.78
C THR A 52 -23.21 -5.75 3.40
N LEU A 53 -23.68 -4.63 3.97
CA LEU A 53 -23.11 -3.31 3.68
C LEU A 53 -21.67 -3.20 4.22
N ALA A 54 -21.42 -3.67 5.43
CA ALA A 54 -20.08 -3.73 6.00
C ALA A 54 -19.11 -4.55 5.12
N GLY A 55 -19.55 -5.72 4.63
CA GLY A 55 -18.79 -6.52 3.69
C GLY A 55 -18.56 -5.82 2.35
N ALA A 56 -19.56 -5.07 1.86
CA ALA A 56 -19.46 -4.29 0.61
C ALA A 56 -18.33 -3.24 0.67
N MET A 57 -18.02 -2.67 1.83
CA MET A 57 -16.90 -1.73 2.00
C MET A 57 -15.55 -2.38 1.66
N ASN A 58 -15.33 -3.60 2.13
CA ASN A 58 -14.11 -4.35 1.81
C ASN A 58 -14.09 -4.82 0.35
N THR A 59 -15.25 -5.22 -0.18
CA THR A 59 -15.40 -5.60 -1.60
C THR A 59 -15.11 -4.41 -2.52
N ALA A 60 -15.63 -3.22 -2.21
CA ALA A 60 -15.33 -2.00 -2.96
C ALA A 60 -13.83 -1.69 -2.99
N ASN A 61 -13.14 -1.82 -1.85
CA ASN A 61 -11.69 -1.65 -1.82
C ASN A 61 -10.94 -2.70 -2.65
N ALA A 62 -11.36 -3.96 -2.61
CA ALA A 62 -10.77 -5.03 -3.40
C ALA A 62 -10.99 -4.83 -4.91
N LEU A 63 -12.19 -4.40 -5.32
CA LEU A 63 -12.50 -4.03 -6.71
C LEU A 63 -11.67 -2.84 -7.16
N GLY A 64 -11.55 -1.81 -6.32
CA GLY A 64 -10.65 -0.68 -6.58
C GLY A 64 -9.22 -1.12 -6.80
N TYR A 65 -8.72 -2.01 -5.95
CA TYR A 65 -7.36 -2.56 -6.09
C TYR A 65 -7.20 -3.33 -7.42
N LEU A 66 -8.16 -4.14 -7.79
CA LEU A 66 -8.18 -4.84 -9.08
C LEU A 66 -8.12 -3.85 -10.25
N LEU A 67 -8.98 -2.83 -10.25
CA LEU A 67 -8.98 -1.79 -11.29
C LEU A 67 -7.64 -1.05 -11.35
N GLY A 68 -7.10 -0.66 -10.21
CA GLY A 68 -5.78 -0.05 -10.11
C GLY A 68 -4.67 -0.94 -10.66
N ALA A 69 -4.71 -2.24 -10.34
CA ALA A 69 -3.74 -3.20 -10.85
C ALA A 69 -3.81 -3.34 -12.38
N LEU A 70 -4.99 -3.34 -12.97
CA LEU A 70 -5.19 -3.41 -14.42
C LEU A 70 -4.72 -2.13 -15.13
N VAL A 71 -4.90 -0.97 -14.52
CA VAL A 71 -4.54 0.34 -15.09
C VAL A 71 -3.04 0.64 -14.91
N THR A 72 -2.41 0.14 -13.86
CA THR A 72 -1.00 0.44 -13.53
C THR A 72 -0.03 0.18 -14.69
N PRO A 73 -0.08 -0.94 -15.45
CA PRO A 73 0.84 -1.17 -16.57
C PRO A 73 0.71 -0.11 -17.67
N TRP A 74 -0.49 0.41 -17.91
CA TRP A 74 -0.71 1.48 -18.88
C TRP A 74 -0.14 2.82 -18.36
N LEU A 75 -0.34 3.14 -17.08
CA LEU A 75 0.22 4.33 -16.46
C LEU A 75 1.74 4.31 -16.44
N LEU A 76 2.35 3.14 -16.23
CA LEU A 76 3.82 2.97 -16.26
C LEU A 76 4.45 3.24 -17.64
N LYS A 77 3.66 3.25 -18.71
CA LYS A 77 4.13 3.70 -20.04
C LYS A 77 4.22 5.22 -20.16
N ARG A 78 3.54 5.96 -19.27
CA ARG A 78 3.44 7.43 -19.32
C ARG A 78 4.06 8.12 -18.11
N CYS A 79 4.14 7.43 -16.98
CA CYS A 79 4.63 7.96 -15.71
C CYS A 79 5.78 7.09 -15.17
N THR A 80 6.68 7.72 -14.43
CA THR A 80 7.73 6.96 -13.74
C THR A 80 7.16 6.17 -12.57
N PRO A 81 7.74 4.99 -12.21
CA PRO A 81 7.30 4.25 -11.04
C PRO A 81 7.36 5.07 -9.74
N VAL A 82 8.35 5.96 -9.62
CA VAL A 82 8.48 6.87 -8.46
C VAL A 82 7.28 7.82 -8.39
N ALA A 83 6.89 8.41 -9.51
CA ALA A 83 5.72 9.30 -9.56
C ALA A 83 4.44 8.56 -9.16
N LEU A 84 4.23 7.33 -9.66
CA LEU A 84 3.07 6.52 -9.28
C LEU A 84 3.09 6.14 -7.80
N LEU A 85 4.26 5.82 -7.25
CA LEU A 85 4.42 5.55 -5.82
C LEU A 85 4.02 6.77 -4.98
N VAL A 86 4.55 7.95 -5.30
CA VAL A 86 4.32 9.17 -4.53
C VAL A 86 2.86 9.64 -4.64
N HIS A 87 2.34 9.79 -5.86
CA HIS A 87 0.96 10.23 -6.06
C HIS A 87 -0.06 9.21 -5.54
N GLY A 88 0.21 7.92 -5.73
CA GLY A 88 -0.61 6.85 -5.17
C GLY A 88 -0.65 6.89 -3.64
N SER A 89 0.50 7.11 -2.98
CA SER A 89 0.58 7.22 -1.52
C SER A 89 -0.18 8.45 -1.01
N LEU A 90 -0.04 9.59 -1.69
CA LEU A 90 -0.78 10.80 -1.35
C LEU A 90 -2.30 10.59 -1.47
N LEU A 91 -2.74 10.04 -2.59
CA LEU A 91 -4.17 9.74 -2.82
C LEU A 91 -4.71 8.74 -1.80
N ALA A 92 -3.97 7.66 -1.50
CA ALA A 92 -4.38 6.70 -0.47
C ALA A 92 -4.54 7.37 0.89
N SER A 93 -3.60 8.24 1.28
CA SER A 93 -3.67 8.99 2.53
C SER A 93 -4.85 9.95 2.57
N VAL A 94 -5.13 10.67 1.48
CA VAL A 94 -6.27 11.58 1.37
C VAL A 94 -7.59 10.83 1.49
N PHE A 95 -7.75 9.69 0.80
CA PHE A 95 -8.98 8.90 0.90
C PHE A 95 -9.16 8.26 2.28
N MET A 96 -8.06 7.82 2.92
CA MET A 96 -8.14 7.30 4.28
C MET A 96 -8.52 8.38 5.29
N ALA A 97 -7.87 9.56 5.24
CA ALA A 97 -8.22 10.68 6.08
C ALA A 97 -9.66 11.17 5.82
N GLY A 98 -10.04 11.23 4.53
CA GLY A 98 -11.40 11.60 4.11
C GLY A 98 -12.49 10.68 4.68
N SER A 99 -12.19 9.38 4.86
CA SER A 99 -13.16 8.43 5.42
C SER A 99 -13.67 8.80 6.81
N GLY A 100 -12.90 9.57 7.58
CA GLY A 100 -13.32 10.04 8.91
C GLY A 100 -14.35 11.17 8.91
N PHE A 101 -14.61 11.80 7.75
CA PHE A 101 -15.54 12.92 7.64
C PHE A 101 -16.91 12.54 7.06
N PHE A 102 -17.08 11.30 6.64
CA PHE A 102 -18.31 10.81 6.03
C PHE A 102 -18.94 9.68 6.84
N THR A 103 -20.24 9.72 6.98
CA THR A 103 -21.03 8.68 7.67
C THR A 103 -22.00 7.97 6.74
N ASP A 104 -22.20 8.52 5.53
CA ASP A 104 -23.09 7.94 4.54
C ASP A 104 -22.41 6.81 3.75
N ALA A 105 -23.11 5.72 3.58
CA ALA A 105 -22.58 4.53 2.94
C ALA A 105 -22.12 4.73 1.47
N PRO A 106 -22.84 5.47 0.60
CA PRO A 106 -22.40 5.70 -0.77
C PRO A 106 -21.06 6.41 -0.86
N SER A 107 -20.84 7.49 -0.10
CA SER A 107 -19.57 8.23 -0.09
C SER A 107 -18.42 7.36 0.39
N LEU A 108 -18.63 6.57 1.45
CA LEU A 108 -17.63 5.65 1.97
C LEU A 108 -17.30 4.53 0.98
N LEU A 109 -18.28 3.97 0.26
CA LEU A 109 -18.05 2.97 -0.79
C LEU A 109 -17.16 3.52 -1.91
N VAL A 110 -17.44 4.73 -2.39
CA VAL A 110 -16.61 5.40 -3.41
C VAL A 110 -15.21 5.64 -2.90
N GLN A 111 -15.05 6.15 -1.68
CA GLN A 111 -13.73 6.36 -1.09
C GLN A 111 -12.95 5.04 -0.92
N ARG A 112 -13.62 3.96 -0.48
CA ARG A 112 -13.00 2.63 -0.36
C ARG A 112 -12.52 2.11 -1.71
N LEU A 113 -13.30 2.31 -2.77
CA LEU A 113 -12.91 1.95 -4.14
C LEU A 113 -11.69 2.76 -4.59
N LEU A 114 -11.71 4.08 -4.43
CA LEU A 114 -10.61 4.96 -4.82
C LEU A 114 -9.34 4.70 -4.00
N ALA A 115 -9.48 4.44 -2.71
CA ALA A 115 -8.36 4.04 -1.85
C ALA A 115 -7.75 2.71 -2.33
N GLY A 116 -8.57 1.78 -2.80
CA GLY A 116 -8.11 0.53 -3.41
C GLY A 116 -7.29 0.77 -4.67
N VAL A 117 -7.78 1.62 -5.58
CA VAL A 117 -7.02 2.02 -6.79
C VAL A 117 -5.67 2.61 -6.42
N ALA A 118 -5.65 3.58 -5.52
CA ALA A 118 -4.42 4.23 -5.06
C ALA A 118 -3.44 3.24 -4.43
N SER A 119 -3.94 2.30 -3.61
CA SER A 119 -3.14 1.24 -2.99
C SER A 119 -2.47 0.33 -4.02
N ALA A 120 -3.16 -0.02 -5.11
CA ALA A 120 -2.59 -0.82 -6.19
C ALA A 120 -1.44 -0.09 -6.90
N LEU A 121 -1.60 1.22 -7.18
CA LEU A 121 -0.54 2.03 -7.79
C LEU A 121 0.72 2.02 -6.91
N VAL A 122 0.57 2.23 -5.61
CA VAL A 122 1.68 2.24 -4.65
C VAL A 122 2.38 0.89 -4.60
N PHE A 123 1.61 -0.17 -4.42
CA PHE A 123 2.15 -1.50 -4.21
C PHE A 123 2.87 -2.04 -5.45
N ILE A 124 2.28 -1.86 -6.64
CA ILE A 124 2.88 -2.34 -7.89
C ILE A 124 4.09 -1.49 -8.28
N ALA A 125 4.00 -0.16 -8.18
CA ALA A 125 5.13 0.71 -8.50
C ALA A 125 6.30 0.52 -7.52
N GLY A 126 6.02 0.37 -6.23
CA GLY A 126 7.02 0.06 -5.21
C GLY A 126 7.69 -1.30 -5.42
N GLY A 127 6.90 -2.33 -5.73
CA GLY A 127 7.41 -3.68 -6.07
C GLY A 127 8.31 -3.66 -7.31
N LEU A 128 7.94 -2.90 -8.34
CA LEU A 128 8.77 -2.72 -9.53
C LEU A 128 10.09 -2.01 -9.19
N LEU A 129 10.07 -0.99 -8.35
CA LEU A 129 11.28 -0.30 -7.89
C LEU A 129 12.18 -1.24 -7.06
N ALA A 130 11.60 -2.01 -6.15
CA ALA A 130 12.32 -3.01 -5.36
C ALA A 130 12.95 -4.10 -6.25
N ALA A 131 12.22 -4.57 -7.26
CA ALA A 131 12.75 -5.53 -8.24
C ALA A 131 13.91 -4.93 -9.06
N ARG A 132 13.80 -3.68 -9.50
CA ARG A 132 14.90 -2.97 -10.20
C ARG A 132 16.12 -2.76 -9.29
N LEU A 133 15.89 -2.54 -8.01
CA LEU A 133 16.95 -2.44 -7.01
C LEU A 133 17.66 -3.80 -6.85
N GLY A 134 16.89 -4.89 -6.72
CA GLY A 134 17.40 -6.25 -6.62
C GLY A 134 18.17 -6.71 -7.88
N ALA A 135 17.75 -6.29 -9.06
CA ALA A 135 18.43 -6.60 -10.32
C ALA A 135 19.86 -6.04 -10.42
N ARG A 136 20.21 -5.02 -9.59
CA ARG A 136 21.58 -4.50 -9.50
C ARG A 136 22.53 -5.41 -8.70
N VAL A 137 21.96 -6.26 -7.83
CA VAL A 137 22.72 -7.21 -7.00
C VAL A 137 21.93 -8.53 -6.96
N PRO A 138 22.02 -9.36 -8.01
CA PRO A 138 21.20 -10.56 -8.16
C PRO A 138 21.30 -11.52 -6.97
N GLU A 139 22.49 -11.62 -6.36
CA GLU A 139 22.75 -12.48 -5.19
C GLU A 139 21.94 -12.06 -3.95
N ARG A 140 21.48 -10.82 -3.90
CA ARG A 140 20.73 -10.24 -2.78
C ARG A 140 19.28 -9.87 -3.15
N MET A 141 18.84 -10.19 -4.36
CA MET A 141 17.52 -9.85 -4.86
C MET A 141 16.40 -10.33 -3.93
N GLY A 142 16.47 -11.58 -3.48
CA GLY A 142 15.50 -12.15 -2.55
C GLY A 142 15.42 -11.40 -1.23
N LEU A 143 16.55 -10.97 -0.68
CA LEU A 143 16.61 -10.17 0.55
C LEU A 143 15.94 -8.80 0.36
N LEU A 144 16.26 -8.09 -0.71
CA LEU A 144 15.72 -6.75 -0.98
C LEU A 144 14.20 -6.79 -1.24
N LEU A 145 13.71 -7.79 -1.97
CA LEU A 145 12.28 -8.02 -2.16
C LEU A 145 11.60 -8.44 -0.84
N GLY A 146 12.26 -9.29 -0.04
CA GLY A 146 11.76 -9.68 1.28
C GLY A 146 11.59 -8.49 2.22
N VAL A 147 12.55 -7.56 2.23
CA VAL A 147 12.45 -6.30 2.98
C VAL A 147 11.28 -5.46 2.48
N TYR A 148 11.13 -5.31 1.16
CA TYR A 148 10.02 -4.56 0.58
C TYR A 148 8.65 -5.14 0.98
N TYR A 149 8.42 -6.42 0.73
CA TYR A 149 7.14 -7.07 1.03
C TYR A 149 6.89 -7.24 2.54
N GLY A 150 7.97 -7.34 3.34
CA GLY A 150 7.90 -7.34 4.80
C GLY A 150 7.23 -6.08 5.38
N GLY A 151 7.29 -4.96 4.65
CA GLY A 151 6.56 -3.74 4.99
C GLY A 151 5.06 -3.95 5.16
N THR A 152 4.44 -4.79 4.34
CA THR A 152 3.02 -5.14 4.49
C THR A 152 2.74 -5.76 5.86
N GLY A 153 3.58 -6.71 6.29
CA GLY A 153 3.47 -7.34 7.62
C GLY A 153 3.63 -6.33 8.76
N LEU A 154 4.59 -5.40 8.62
CA LEU A 154 4.76 -4.32 9.60
C LEU A 154 3.51 -3.42 9.68
N GLY A 155 2.93 -3.05 8.53
CA GLY A 155 1.71 -2.26 8.49
C GLY A 155 0.51 -2.97 9.13
N ILE A 156 0.36 -4.28 8.91
CA ILE A 156 -0.66 -5.11 9.55
C ILE A 156 -0.46 -5.14 11.07
N THR A 157 0.77 -5.41 11.51
CA THR A 157 1.11 -5.47 12.94
C THR A 157 0.85 -4.13 13.63
N LEU A 158 1.30 -3.02 13.02
CA LEU A 158 1.04 -1.68 13.55
C LEU A 158 -0.47 -1.40 13.64
N SER A 159 -1.25 -1.75 12.62
CA SER A 159 -2.70 -1.59 12.65
C SER A 159 -3.33 -2.41 13.78
N ALA A 160 -2.90 -3.67 13.96
CA ALA A 160 -3.43 -4.56 15.00
C ALA A 160 -3.12 -4.09 16.42
N VAL A 161 -1.99 -3.41 16.61
CA VAL A 161 -1.60 -2.85 17.92
C VAL A 161 -2.25 -1.49 18.16
N LEU A 162 -2.19 -0.57 17.17
CA LEU A 162 -2.60 0.82 17.39
C LEU A 162 -4.13 1.00 17.34
N VAL A 163 -4.84 0.33 16.43
CA VAL A 163 -6.29 0.53 16.30
C VAL A 163 -7.04 0.22 17.59
N PRO A 164 -6.80 -0.90 18.31
CA PRO A 164 -7.50 -1.17 19.57
C PRO A 164 -7.16 -0.19 20.71
N THR A 165 -6.06 0.56 20.61
CA THR A 165 -5.67 1.50 21.70
C THR A 165 -6.36 2.87 21.56
N VAL A 166 -6.99 3.16 20.42
CA VAL A 166 -7.71 4.41 20.17
C VAL A 166 -9.23 4.24 20.08
N LEU A 167 -9.71 3.02 20.32
CA LEU A 167 -11.10 2.63 20.40
C LEU A 167 -11.57 2.52 21.83
#